data_f5c12caee9b4f44a2de77b02c6a28ae6
#
_entry.id   f5c12caee9b4f44a2de77b02c6a28ae6
#
_cell.length_a   1.000
_cell.length_b   1.000
_cell.length_c   1.000
_cell.angle_alpha   90.00
_cell.angle_beta   90.00
_cell.angle_gamma   90.00
#
_symmetry.space_group_name_H-M   'P 1'
#
loop_
_entity.id
_entity.type
_entity.pdbx_description
1 polymer ?
#
loop_
_entity_poly.entity_id
_entity_poly.type
_entity_poly.pdbx_seq_one_letter_code
_entity_poly.pdbx_strand_id
1 'polypeptide(L)'
;MKLQTCFNQSKPLRLLLEACLLLSLWGCAQAPNLKPSLNAPVSQIEPQGSAAEWRAVNRLSYGPTPALLADIKSQPHPKAWALKQLEEAQKASLRPPQLPADLVSINASLPTIFDGARQEREARAAVPAGTRINEFVANDRRFNFQEQPESLFFNRTQVNKAIAWRLASCGSDEYEQPLLARMTEFWFNHFNVYQQKGSVRPFAGHYAINVARAHALGKFEDLVLASAKHPAMLYYLDQWLSVSPQAARAGQNARGLNENYARELMELHTLGANGGYTQEDVLELARVLTGWTIAPRSSDGFQFVMRLHDVGRKSVMGQTLPTSALNAGVKEGEQIIRYLSNHPATAQRISHRLAQYFVADDPPKALVDQMAETFLKTGGDIYQVMSVMLHHAAFWDPAHKLYRTPYDFACASMRVLNAGQDRTKWLQSFGYAAVAGQAIQNWQTPDGYSFNASTWLTPEALTRRIDFALNIARNSPERTDLYPYLSESTRKALMAQTPSQRMGFVLGSSELVFK
;
A
#
# COMPACT_ATOMS: atom_id res chain seq x y z
N MET A 1 4.37 -58.33 26.39
CA MET A 1 3.63 -59.31 25.56
C MET A 1 3.63 -58.72 24.15
N LYS A 2 4.63 -59.09 23.39
CA LYS A 2 4.66 -59.74 22.08
C LYS A 2 3.57 -59.26 21.12
N LEU A 3 3.99 -58.49 20.09
CA LEU A 3 3.69 -58.74 18.68
C LEU A 3 4.78 -58.07 17.81
N GLN A 4 5.77 -58.94 17.49
CA GLN A 4 6.67 -58.81 16.35
C GLN A 4 6.00 -59.47 15.15
N THR A 5 6.49 -59.06 13.96
CA THR A 5 6.35 -59.67 12.63
C THR A 5 5.23 -59.08 11.74
N CYS A 6 5.71 -58.28 10.76
CA CYS A 6 5.54 -58.50 9.34
C CYS A 6 6.23 -57.36 8.55
N PHE A 7 7.50 -57.52 8.26
CA PHE A 7 8.19 -56.83 7.18
C PHE A 7 8.96 -57.88 6.38
N ASN A 8 8.42 -58.27 5.26
CA ASN A 8 9.22 -58.86 4.19
C ASN A 8 8.54 -58.62 2.84
N GLN A 9 9.37 -58.19 1.87
CA GLN A 9 9.16 -58.13 0.44
C GLN A 9 8.70 -56.77 -0.13
N SER A 10 9.71 -55.99 -0.60
CA SER A 10 9.72 -55.44 -1.94
C SER A 10 11.16 -54.93 -2.27
N LYS A 11 11.81 -55.64 -3.14
CA LYS A 11 13.17 -55.40 -3.67
C LYS A 11 13.22 -54.54 -4.93
N PRO A 12 12.52 -53.42 -5.13
CA PRO A 12 12.95 -52.47 -6.18
C PRO A 12 13.36 -51.09 -5.68
N LEU A 13 13.36 -50.80 -4.34
CA LEU A 13 13.69 -49.45 -3.87
C LEU A 13 15.19 -49.24 -3.57
N ARG A 14 16.01 -50.29 -3.59
CA ARG A 14 17.47 -50.18 -3.33
C ARG A 14 18.29 -49.79 -4.58
N LEU A 15 17.81 -50.07 -5.78
CA LEU A 15 18.53 -49.74 -7.03
C LEU A 15 18.39 -48.28 -7.47
N LEU A 16 17.43 -47.54 -6.94
CA LEU A 16 17.26 -46.10 -7.24
C LEU A 16 18.06 -45.19 -6.29
N LEU A 17 18.46 -45.65 -5.13
CA LEU A 17 19.31 -44.88 -4.19
C LEU A 17 20.80 -45.01 -4.49
N GLU A 18 21.27 -46.09 -5.10
CA GLU A 18 22.68 -46.23 -5.48
C GLU A 18 23.05 -45.53 -6.80
N ALA A 19 22.08 -45.29 -7.67
CA ALA A 19 22.28 -44.52 -8.90
C ALA A 19 22.38 -43.00 -8.66
N CYS A 20 21.89 -42.46 -7.58
CA CYS A 20 21.99 -41.04 -7.23
C CYS A 20 23.29 -40.67 -6.48
N LEU A 21 24.00 -41.65 -5.94
CA LEU A 21 25.24 -41.43 -5.18
C LEU A 21 26.53 -41.52 -6.03
N LEU A 22 26.46 -41.98 -7.27
CA LEU A 22 27.60 -42.11 -8.19
C LEU A 22 27.75 -40.97 -9.23
N LEU A 23 26.81 -40.01 -9.23
CA LEU A 23 26.87 -38.83 -10.11
C LEU A 23 27.35 -37.55 -9.40
N SER A 24 27.78 -37.62 -8.15
CA SER A 24 28.21 -36.45 -7.36
C SER A 24 29.75 -36.33 -7.19
N LEU A 25 30.57 -37.14 -7.89
CA LEU A 25 32.02 -37.12 -7.71
C LEU A 25 32.87 -36.80 -8.96
N TRP A 26 32.27 -36.23 -9.99
CA TRP A 26 33.08 -35.71 -11.10
C TRP A 26 32.58 -34.33 -11.52
N GLY A 27 33.31 -33.26 -11.09
CA GLY A 27 33.05 -31.91 -11.57
C GLY A 27 33.46 -30.78 -10.63
N CYS A 28 34.58 -30.90 -9.89
CA CYS A 28 35.30 -29.71 -9.41
C CYS A 28 36.18 -29.17 -10.53
N ALA A 29 35.60 -28.57 -11.55
CA ALA A 29 36.29 -27.61 -12.40
C ALA A 29 36.17 -26.25 -11.74
N GLN A 30 37.30 -25.65 -11.38
CA GLN A 30 37.44 -24.29 -10.86
C GLN A 30 36.72 -23.31 -11.80
N ALA A 31 35.62 -22.74 -11.36
CA ALA A 31 35.05 -21.59 -12.04
C ALA A 31 36.03 -20.42 -11.93
N PRO A 32 36.33 -19.71 -13.03
CA PRO A 32 37.18 -18.52 -12.96
C PRO A 32 36.48 -17.48 -12.06
N ASN A 33 37.26 -16.92 -11.12
CA ASN A 33 36.86 -15.77 -10.31
C ASN A 33 36.66 -14.55 -11.21
N LEU A 34 35.51 -14.44 -11.85
CA LEU A 34 35.03 -13.21 -12.47
C LEU A 34 34.54 -12.30 -11.33
N LYS A 35 35.42 -11.41 -10.86
CA LYS A 35 34.97 -10.23 -10.12
C LYS A 35 33.95 -9.52 -11.00
N PRO A 36 32.71 -9.26 -10.53
CA PRO A 36 31.80 -8.47 -11.33
C PRO A 36 32.39 -7.08 -11.49
N SER A 37 32.65 -6.69 -12.74
CA SER A 37 33.03 -5.34 -13.10
C SER A 37 31.90 -4.41 -12.73
N LEU A 38 32.09 -3.52 -11.76
CA LEU A 38 31.15 -2.50 -11.28
C LEU A 38 30.79 -1.43 -12.34
N ASN A 39 31.30 -1.59 -13.59
CA ASN A 39 31.10 -0.65 -14.70
C ASN A 39 30.64 -1.34 -15.99
N ALA A 40 29.76 -2.34 -15.91
CA ALA A 40 29.03 -2.74 -17.12
C ALA A 40 28.06 -1.59 -17.48
N PRO A 41 28.11 -1.01 -18.69
CA PRO A 41 27.14 -0.01 -19.11
C PRO A 41 25.76 -0.67 -19.02
N VAL A 42 24.83 -0.03 -18.28
CA VAL A 42 23.42 -0.41 -18.27
C VAL A 42 23.00 -0.53 -19.73
N SER A 43 22.65 -1.75 -20.15
CA SER A 43 22.24 -2.01 -21.53
C SER A 43 21.16 -1.01 -21.92
N GLN A 44 21.47 -0.15 -22.89
CA GLN A 44 20.52 0.85 -23.43
C GLN A 44 19.51 0.21 -24.39
N ILE A 45 19.26 -1.10 -24.27
CA ILE A 45 18.26 -1.77 -25.08
C ILE A 45 16.89 -1.27 -24.63
N GLU A 46 16.25 -0.49 -25.49
CA GLU A 46 14.87 -0.06 -25.25
C GLU A 46 13.95 -1.29 -25.23
N PRO A 47 13.13 -1.47 -24.19
CA PRO A 47 12.19 -2.57 -24.10
C PRO A 47 11.18 -2.48 -25.23
N GLN A 48 10.96 -3.59 -25.97
CA GLN A 48 10.07 -3.61 -27.13
C GLN A 48 9.14 -4.83 -27.09
N GLY A 49 8.06 -4.75 -27.87
CA GLY A 49 7.12 -5.83 -28.09
C GLY A 49 6.07 -5.99 -27.00
N SER A 50 5.12 -6.87 -27.27
CA SER A 50 3.91 -7.06 -26.44
C SER A 50 4.20 -7.46 -24.99
N ALA A 51 5.30 -8.16 -24.72
CA ALA A 51 5.68 -8.54 -23.36
C ALA A 51 6.08 -7.32 -22.50
N ALA A 52 6.82 -6.36 -23.09
CA ALA A 52 7.19 -5.13 -22.40
C ALA A 52 5.98 -4.19 -22.23
N GLU A 53 5.11 -4.09 -23.23
CA GLU A 53 3.84 -3.37 -23.13
C GLU A 53 2.97 -3.93 -21.98
N TRP A 54 2.79 -5.24 -21.98
CA TRP A 54 2.00 -5.94 -20.96
C TRP A 54 2.54 -5.69 -19.56
N ARG A 55 3.86 -5.79 -19.39
CA ARG A 55 4.54 -5.52 -18.12
C ARG A 55 4.32 -4.08 -17.67
N ALA A 56 4.55 -3.10 -18.52
CA ALA A 56 4.39 -1.70 -18.18
C ALA A 56 2.95 -1.39 -17.74
N VAL A 57 1.95 -1.80 -18.51
CA VAL A 57 0.54 -1.57 -18.19
C VAL A 57 0.13 -2.27 -16.88
N ASN A 58 0.55 -3.51 -16.66
CA ASN A 58 0.15 -4.25 -15.46
C ASN A 58 0.87 -3.80 -14.18
N ARG A 59 2.05 -3.19 -14.30
CA ARG A 59 2.84 -2.71 -13.15
C ARG A 59 2.55 -1.26 -12.79
N LEU A 60 2.35 -0.40 -13.78
CA LEU A 60 2.10 1.02 -13.55
C LEU A 60 0.60 1.36 -13.47
N SER A 61 -0.26 0.42 -13.84
CA SER A 61 -1.69 0.44 -13.52
C SER A 61 -2.08 -0.83 -12.78
N TYR A 62 -3.36 -1.00 -12.48
CA TYR A 62 -3.85 -2.28 -11.94
C TYR A 62 -4.11 -3.33 -13.02
N GLY A 63 -4.22 -2.94 -14.28
CA GLY A 63 -4.45 -3.85 -15.40
C GLY A 63 -4.84 -3.13 -16.69
N PRO A 64 -4.91 -3.86 -17.82
CA PRO A 64 -5.15 -3.28 -19.13
C PRO A 64 -6.61 -2.88 -19.34
N THR A 65 -6.84 -1.59 -19.61
CA THR A 65 -8.05 -1.10 -20.27
C THR A 65 -7.83 -1.01 -21.77
N PRO A 66 -8.88 -0.97 -22.63
CA PRO A 66 -8.71 -0.72 -24.04
C PRO A 66 -7.97 0.59 -24.33
N ALA A 67 -8.25 1.65 -23.56
CA ALA A 67 -7.64 2.95 -23.70
C ALA A 67 -6.14 2.90 -23.39
N LEU A 68 -5.71 2.24 -22.31
CA LEU A 68 -4.29 2.12 -21.97
C LEU A 68 -3.51 1.28 -22.99
N LEU A 69 -4.13 0.21 -23.53
CA LEU A 69 -3.50 -0.59 -24.58
C LEU A 69 -3.36 0.19 -25.90
N ALA A 70 -4.29 1.08 -26.21
CA ALA A 70 -4.17 1.97 -27.34
C ALA A 70 -3.09 3.06 -27.11
N ASP A 71 -3.07 3.65 -25.91
CA ASP A 71 -2.10 4.71 -25.55
C ASP A 71 -0.66 4.18 -25.57
N ILE A 72 -0.36 3.01 -24.97
CA ILE A 72 1.01 2.46 -24.99
C ILE A 72 1.48 2.15 -26.43
N LYS A 73 0.59 1.64 -27.29
CA LYS A 73 0.92 1.36 -28.70
C LYS A 73 1.16 2.62 -29.53
N SER A 74 0.64 3.76 -29.10
CA SER A 74 0.89 5.07 -29.75
C SER A 74 2.26 5.66 -29.42
N GLN A 75 2.97 5.14 -28.43
CA GLN A 75 4.27 5.61 -28.02
C GLN A 75 5.41 4.94 -28.79
N PRO A 76 6.57 5.58 -28.91
CA PRO A 76 7.72 5.00 -29.64
C PRO A 76 8.17 3.65 -29.06
N HIS A 77 8.09 3.47 -27.75
CA HIS A 77 8.43 2.25 -27.03
C HIS A 77 7.82 2.26 -25.61
N PRO A 78 7.63 1.09 -24.95
CA PRO A 78 6.97 0.98 -23.65
C PRO A 78 7.60 1.82 -22.53
N LYS A 79 8.93 2.06 -22.55
CA LYS A 79 9.59 2.92 -21.56
C LYS A 79 9.19 4.38 -21.70
N ALA A 80 9.01 4.89 -22.93
CA ALA A 80 8.50 6.25 -23.15
C ALA A 80 7.10 6.42 -22.57
N TRP A 81 6.24 5.42 -22.77
CA TRP A 81 4.92 5.37 -22.13
C TRP A 81 5.01 5.38 -20.60
N ALA A 82 5.88 4.55 -20.03
CA ALA A 82 6.05 4.47 -18.57
C ALA A 82 6.49 5.81 -17.95
N LEU A 83 7.43 6.51 -18.60
CA LEU A 83 7.88 7.85 -18.16
C LEU A 83 6.78 8.90 -18.31
N LYS A 84 5.99 8.84 -19.39
CA LYS A 84 4.80 9.68 -19.57
C LYS A 84 3.80 9.44 -18.43
N GLN A 85 3.52 8.18 -18.07
CA GLN A 85 2.64 7.85 -16.95
C GLN A 85 3.15 8.41 -15.63
N LEU A 86 4.46 8.39 -15.40
CA LEU A 86 5.08 8.96 -14.19
C LEU A 86 4.89 10.50 -14.15
N GLU A 87 5.11 11.17 -15.25
CA GLU A 87 4.90 12.63 -15.36
C GLU A 87 3.43 13.02 -15.15
N GLU A 88 2.50 12.29 -15.78
CA GLU A 88 1.06 12.51 -15.63
C GLU A 88 0.59 12.26 -14.19
N ALA A 89 1.10 11.21 -13.53
CA ALA A 89 0.81 10.92 -12.14
C ALA A 89 1.30 12.04 -11.20
N GLN A 90 2.50 12.58 -11.44
CA GLN A 90 3.01 13.71 -10.66
C GLN A 90 2.11 14.94 -10.83
N LYS A 91 1.75 15.30 -12.06
CA LYS A 91 0.83 16.42 -12.33
C LYS A 91 -0.54 16.22 -11.68
N ALA A 92 -1.05 14.98 -11.70
CA ALA A 92 -2.34 14.65 -11.10
C ALA A 92 -2.29 14.71 -9.56
N SER A 93 -1.17 14.33 -8.92
CA SER A 93 -1.03 14.40 -7.46
C SER A 93 -1.15 15.82 -6.90
N LEU A 94 -0.77 16.83 -7.70
CA LEU A 94 -0.84 18.25 -7.35
C LEU A 94 -2.25 18.86 -7.49
N ARG A 95 -3.22 18.07 -7.98
CA ARG A 95 -4.60 18.52 -8.18
C ARG A 95 -5.54 17.72 -7.27
N PRO A 96 -6.68 18.31 -6.86
CA PRO A 96 -7.72 17.55 -6.17
C PRO A 96 -8.17 16.34 -7.01
N PRO A 97 -8.51 15.19 -6.37
CA PRO A 97 -9.03 14.03 -7.10
C PRO A 97 -10.40 14.33 -7.70
N GLN A 98 -10.72 13.65 -8.79
CA GLN A 98 -12.07 13.64 -9.35
C GLN A 98 -12.91 12.63 -8.55
N LEU A 99 -13.78 13.14 -7.68
CA LEU A 99 -14.65 12.32 -6.85
C LEU A 99 -16.03 12.19 -7.49
N PRO A 100 -16.61 10.98 -7.55
CA PRO A 100 -18.05 10.84 -7.81
C PRO A 100 -18.86 11.72 -6.86
N ALA A 101 -19.96 12.32 -7.34
CA ALA A 101 -20.72 13.31 -6.59
C ALA A 101 -21.19 12.84 -5.19
N ASP A 102 -21.51 11.56 -5.06
CA ASP A 102 -21.94 10.94 -3.80
C ASP A 102 -20.76 10.62 -2.84
N LEU A 103 -19.51 10.75 -3.30
CA LEU A 103 -18.31 10.48 -2.52
C LEU A 103 -17.56 11.75 -2.06
N VAL A 104 -17.97 12.93 -2.49
CA VAL A 104 -17.24 14.20 -2.22
C VAL A 104 -17.02 14.48 -0.73
N SER A 105 -17.91 14.00 0.14
CA SER A 105 -17.83 14.25 1.59
C SER A 105 -16.59 13.63 2.27
N ILE A 106 -15.93 12.64 1.65
CA ILE A 106 -14.69 12.06 2.20
C ILE A 106 -13.52 13.06 2.17
N ASN A 107 -13.60 14.07 1.32
CA ASN A 107 -12.61 15.15 1.20
C ASN A 107 -13.17 16.50 1.71
N ALA A 108 -14.20 16.48 2.57
CA ALA A 108 -14.64 17.66 3.27
C ALA A 108 -13.53 18.23 4.18
N SER A 109 -13.63 19.51 4.57
CA SER A 109 -12.67 20.09 5.50
C SER A 109 -12.61 19.33 6.82
N LEU A 110 -11.43 19.26 7.44
CA LEU A 110 -11.28 18.56 8.72
C LEU A 110 -12.23 19.06 9.80
N PRO A 111 -12.48 20.37 9.96
CA PRO A 111 -13.53 20.84 10.88
C PRO A 111 -14.92 20.24 10.59
N THR A 112 -15.31 20.14 9.32
CA THR A 112 -16.57 19.51 8.91
C THR A 112 -16.62 18.03 9.30
N ILE A 113 -15.52 17.29 9.10
CA ILE A 113 -15.40 15.88 9.48
C ILE A 113 -15.47 15.70 11.00
N PHE A 114 -14.80 16.57 11.77
CA PHE A 114 -14.88 16.57 13.24
C PHE A 114 -16.30 16.85 13.73
N ASP A 115 -16.99 17.81 13.12
CA ASP A 115 -18.38 18.17 13.47
C ASP A 115 -19.33 17.00 13.17
N GLY A 116 -19.24 16.36 12.01
CA GLY A 116 -20.04 15.19 11.69
C GLY A 116 -19.83 14.03 12.68
N ALA A 117 -18.57 13.76 13.05
CA ALA A 117 -18.26 12.75 14.05
C ALA A 117 -18.78 13.11 15.46
N ARG A 118 -18.77 14.41 15.81
CA ARG A 118 -19.35 14.92 17.06
C ARG A 118 -20.87 14.76 17.06
N GLN A 119 -21.56 15.18 16.00
CA GLN A 119 -23.00 15.06 15.83
C GLN A 119 -23.47 13.60 15.92
N GLU A 120 -22.72 12.65 15.31
CA GLU A 120 -23.03 11.21 15.47
C GLU A 120 -22.96 10.78 16.94
N ARG A 121 -21.92 11.20 17.69
CA ARG A 121 -21.82 10.85 19.11
C ARG A 121 -22.99 11.41 19.93
N GLU A 122 -23.37 12.66 19.69
CA GLU A 122 -24.49 13.32 20.35
C GLU A 122 -25.82 12.65 20.01
N ALA A 123 -26.07 12.37 18.72
CA ALA A 123 -27.27 11.67 18.28
C ALA A 123 -27.39 10.26 18.87
N ARG A 124 -26.28 9.51 18.92
CA ARG A 124 -26.26 8.18 19.55
C ARG A 124 -26.47 8.21 21.06
N ALA A 125 -25.94 9.23 21.72
CA ALA A 125 -26.16 9.43 23.16
C ALA A 125 -27.62 9.79 23.51
N ALA A 126 -28.35 10.41 22.57
CA ALA A 126 -29.76 10.75 22.71
C ALA A 126 -30.72 9.56 22.46
N VAL A 127 -30.21 8.44 21.93
CA VAL A 127 -31.05 7.24 21.70
C VAL A 127 -31.38 6.58 23.05
N PRO A 128 -32.66 6.31 23.37
CA PRO A 128 -33.04 5.69 24.63
C PRO A 128 -32.35 4.34 24.87
N ALA A 129 -31.95 4.09 26.11
CA ALA A 129 -31.38 2.82 26.51
C ALA A 129 -32.32 1.65 26.17
N GLY A 130 -31.80 0.63 25.49
CA GLY A 130 -32.57 -0.52 25.02
C GLY A 130 -33.01 -0.47 23.55
N THR A 131 -32.85 0.67 22.86
CA THR A 131 -33.06 0.77 21.42
C THR A 131 -31.85 0.17 20.70
N ARG A 132 -32.05 -0.97 20.01
CA ARG A 132 -30.96 -1.70 19.34
C ARG A 132 -30.58 -1.03 18.03
N ILE A 133 -29.75 0.00 18.07
CA ILE A 133 -29.06 0.53 16.86
C ILE A 133 -28.34 -0.61 16.13
N ASN A 134 -27.83 -1.59 16.87
CA ASN A 134 -27.07 -2.72 16.33
C ASN A 134 -27.88 -3.77 15.57
N GLU A 135 -29.18 -3.94 15.82
CA GLU A 135 -30.01 -4.88 15.06
C GLU A 135 -30.28 -4.39 13.64
N PHE A 136 -30.47 -3.09 13.46
CA PHE A 136 -30.56 -2.48 12.14
C PHE A 136 -29.27 -2.62 11.34
N VAL A 137 -28.11 -2.61 12.03
CA VAL A 137 -26.75 -2.71 11.44
C VAL A 137 -26.35 -4.16 11.19
N ALA A 138 -26.74 -5.11 12.04
CA ALA A 138 -26.34 -6.51 11.96
C ALA A 138 -27.07 -7.31 10.88
N ASN A 139 -28.29 -6.92 10.51
CA ASN A 139 -29.11 -7.62 9.52
C ASN A 139 -28.88 -7.13 8.09
N ASP A 140 -28.25 -5.98 7.89
CA ASP A 140 -27.98 -5.47 6.55
C ASP A 140 -26.56 -5.89 6.10
N ARG A 141 -26.43 -7.15 5.68
CA ARG A 141 -25.23 -7.69 4.98
C ARG A 141 -25.07 -7.10 3.56
N ARG A 142 -25.99 -6.24 3.13
CA ARG A 142 -25.89 -5.52 1.87
C ARG A 142 -25.29 -4.16 2.15
N PHE A 143 -24.21 -3.87 1.47
CA PHE A 143 -23.66 -2.54 1.33
C PHE A 143 -24.72 -1.66 0.62
N ASN A 144 -25.68 -1.16 1.35
CA ASN A 144 -26.61 -0.18 0.81
C ASN A 144 -26.04 1.21 1.05
N PHE A 145 -25.43 1.79 0.02
CA PHE A 145 -24.90 3.14 0.06
C PHE A 145 -25.97 4.22 0.19
N GLN A 146 -27.26 3.90 0.17
CA GLN A 146 -28.30 4.86 -0.17
C GLN A 146 -29.18 5.39 0.97
N GLU A 147 -29.36 4.74 2.12
CA GLU A 147 -30.46 5.18 3.02
C GLU A 147 -30.25 4.98 4.52
N GLN A 148 -29.12 5.37 5.07
CA GLN A 148 -28.99 5.46 6.53
C GLN A 148 -28.98 6.93 6.96
N PRO A 149 -29.69 7.33 8.05
CA PRO A 149 -29.64 8.70 8.54
C PRO A 149 -28.20 9.06 8.91
N GLU A 150 -27.59 9.96 8.15
CA GLU A 150 -26.17 10.35 8.30
C GLU A 150 -25.85 10.74 9.74
N SER A 151 -26.81 11.32 10.46
CA SER A 151 -26.65 11.72 11.87
C SER A 151 -26.32 10.57 12.83
N LEU A 152 -26.72 9.34 12.54
CA LEU A 152 -26.43 8.16 13.39
C LEU A 152 -25.28 7.29 12.87
N PHE A 153 -24.86 7.47 11.61
CA PHE A 153 -23.92 6.59 10.92
C PHE A 153 -22.84 7.35 10.15
N PHE A 154 -22.56 8.60 10.46
CA PHE A 154 -21.59 9.44 9.78
C PHE A 154 -20.23 8.72 9.61
N ASN A 155 -19.65 8.21 10.70
CA ASN A 155 -18.35 7.54 10.67
C ASN A 155 -18.33 6.33 9.73
N ARG A 156 -19.41 5.52 9.76
CA ARG A 156 -19.55 4.35 8.87
C ARG A 156 -19.71 4.78 7.41
N THR A 157 -20.50 5.82 7.18
CA THR A 157 -20.73 6.38 5.85
C THR A 157 -19.41 6.88 5.25
N GLN A 158 -18.58 7.60 6.01
CA GLN A 158 -17.27 8.06 5.56
C GLN A 158 -16.35 6.89 5.19
N VAL A 159 -16.30 5.84 6.00
CA VAL A 159 -15.54 4.63 5.70
C VAL A 159 -16.00 3.96 4.40
N ASN A 160 -17.31 3.77 4.23
CA ASN A 160 -17.86 3.13 3.03
C ASN A 160 -17.57 3.94 1.76
N LYS A 161 -17.74 5.26 1.85
CA LYS A 161 -17.42 6.18 0.75
C LYS A 161 -15.92 6.16 0.42
N ALA A 162 -15.03 6.10 1.43
CA ALA A 162 -13.59 6.00 1.22
C ALA A 162 -13.19 4.68 0.53
N ILE A 163 -13.80 3.56 0.92
CA ILE A 163 -13.61 2.27 0.25
C ILE A 163 -14.10 2.33 -1.20
N ALA A 164 -15.30 2.89 -1.43
CA ALA A 164 -15.85 3.05 -2.77
C ALA A 164 -14.95 3.90 -3.67
N TRP A 165 -14.41 5.01 -3.16
CA TRP A 165 -13.46 5.84 -3.91
C TRP A 165 -12.19 5.06 -4.28
N ARG A 166 -11.63 4.27 -3.37
CA ARG A 166 -10.43 3.47 -3.69
C ARG A 166 -10.69 2.42 -4.76
N LEU A 167 -11.88 1.80 -4.76
CA LEU A 167 -12.29 0.87 -5.82
C LEU A 167 -12.55 1.60 -7.15
N ALA A 168 -13.17 2.77 -7.12
CA ALA A 168 -13.33 3.61 -8.29
C ALA A 168 -11.98 3.99 -8.90
N SER A 169 -11.06 4.50 -8.07
CA SER A 169 -9.73 4.97 -8.48
C SER A 169 -8.86 3.84 -9.06
N CYS A 170 -8.91 2.64 -8.50
CA CYS A 170 -8.15 1.51 -9.04
C CYS A 170 -8.80 0.89 -10.27
N GLY A 171 -10.12 0.96 -10.38
CA GLY A 171 -10.91 0.31 -11.43
C GLY A 171 -11.08 1.13 -12.71
N SER A 172 -10.93 2.47 -12.66
CA SER A 172 -11.21 3.36 -13.80
C SER A 172 -10.25 4.53 -13.90
N ASP A 173 -9.80 4.81 -15.14
CA ASP A 173 -8.94 5.97 -15.47
C ASP A 173 -9.71 7.30 -15.39
N GLU A 174 -11.03 7.26 -15.32
CA GLU A 174 -11.87 8.46 -15.19
C GLU A 174 -11.74 9.10 -13.79
N TYR A 175 -11.57 8.28 -12.75
CA TYR A 175 -11.55 8.78 -11.38
C TYR A 175 -10.14 9.03 -10.86
N GLU A 176 -9.13 8.38 -11.41
CA GLU A 176 -7.75 8.62 -11.01
C GLU A 176 -6.76 8.20 -12.10
N GLN A 177 -5.65 8.93 -12.19
CA GLN A 177 -4.51 8.53 -13.01
C GLN A 177 -3.96 7.18 -12.50
N PRO A 178 -3.77 6.18 -13.37
CA PRO A 178 -3.50 4.79 -12.96
C PRO A 178 -2.29 4.60 -12.05
N LEU A 179 -1.15 5.23 -12.37
CA LEU A 179 0.05 5.12 -11.55
C LEU A 179 -0.13 5.85 -10.21
N LEU A 180 -0.84 6.99 -10.21
CA LEU A 180 -1.14 7.69 -8.96
C LEU A 180 -2.04 6.87 -8.05
N ALA A 181 -3.04 6.15 -8.59
CA ALA A 181 -3.86 5.22 -7.81
C ALA A 181 -3.01 4.13 -7.14
N ARG A 182 -2.02 3.57 -7.86
CA ARG A 182 -1.08 2.59 -7.29
C ARG A 182 -0.16 3.19 -6.23
N MET A 183 0.38 4.38 -6.47
CA MET A 183 1.24 5.08 -5.51
C MET A 183 0.46 5.48 -4.25
N THR A 184 -0.80 5.88 -4.40
CA THR A 184 -1.69 6.17 -3.27
C THR A 184 -1.89 4.94 -2.39
N GLU A 185 -2.12 3.78 -3.00
CA GLU A 185 -2.25 2.51 -2.28
C GLU A 185 -0.96 2.09 -1.59
N PHE A 186 0.18 2.23 -2.28
CA PHE A 186 1.50 1.95 -1.72
C PHE A 186 1.76 2.79 -0.46
N TRP A 187 1.53 4.09 -0.52
CA TRP A 187 1.76 4.99 0.62
C TRP A 187 0.73 4.84 1.72
N PHE A 188 -0.55 4.61 1.38
CA PHE A 188 -1.55 4.30 2.40
C PHE A 188 -1.20 3.02 3.16
N ASN A 189 -0.65 2.02 2.47
CA ASN A 189 -0.19 0.77 3.10
C ASN A 189 1.08 0.97 3.92
N HIS A 190 2.00 1.85 3.48
CA HIS A 190 3.23 2.17 4.21
C HIS A 190 2.96 2.98 5.49
N PHE A 191 2.04 3.93 5.43
CA PHE A 191 1.56 4.74 6.56
C PHE A 191 0.17 4.28 7.00
N ASN A 192 0.01 2.97 7.20
CA ASN A 192 -1.29 2.38 7.49
C ASN A 192 -1.98 3.02 8.69
N VAL A 193 -3.29 3.22 8.57
CA VAL A 193 -4.19 3.59 9.66
C VAL A 193 -5.38 2.63 9.69
N TYR A 194 -5.65 2.07 10.88
CA TYR A 194 -6.72 1.10 11.05
C TYR A 194 -8.06 1.77 11.29
N GLN A 195 -8.96 1.66 10.33
CA GLN A 195 -10.26 2.34 10.35
C GLN A 195 -11.17 1.96 11.52
N GLN A 196 -10.98 0.80 12.15
CA GLN A 196 -11.83 0.39 13.28
C GLN A 196 -11.29 0.86 14.62
N LYS A 197 -10.11 1.49 14.69
CA LYS A 197 -9.60 2.03 15.93
C LYS A 197 -10.26 3.38 16.25
N GLY A 198 -11.23 3.37 17.16
CA GLY A 198 -11.81 4.57 17.78
C GLY A 198 -12.20 5.68 16.78
N SER A 199 -11.59 6.84 16.94
CA SER A 199 -11.87 8.06 16.17
C SER A 199 -11.18 8.13 14.81
N VAL A 200 -10.49 7.10 14.34
CA VAL A 200 -9.82 7.08 13.01
C VAL A 200 -10.83 7.08 11.85
N ARG A 201 -11.96 6.40 12.05
CA ARG A 201 -12.96 6.12 10.99
C ARG A 201 -13.28 7.28 10.06
N PRO A 202 -13.72 8.46 10.54
CA PRO A 202 -14.17 9.53 9.66
C PRO A 202 -13.05 10.16 8.84
N PHE A 203 -11.79 9.97 9.26
CA PHE A 203 -10.63 10.63 8.66
C PHE A 203 -9.90 9.77 7.62
N ALA A 204 -10.17 8.44 7.54
CA ALA A 204 -9.40 7.54 6.69
C ALA A 204 -9.44 7.90 5.20
N GLY A 205 -10.59 8.38 4.69
CA GLY A 205 -10.74 8.85 3.32
C GLY A 205 -9.96 10.15 3.05
N HIS A 206 -10.10 11.13 3.95
CA HIS A 206 -9.35 12.39 3.88
C HIS A 206 -7.84 12.14 3.95
N TYR A 207 -7.39 11.23 4.81
CA TYR A 207 -6.00 10.81 4.93
C TYR A 207 -5.47 10.19 3.64
N ALA A 208 -6.21 9.28 3.04
CA ALA A 208 -5.82 8.66 1.76
C ALA A 208 -5.65 9.70 0.64
N ILE A 209 -6.51 10.73 0.60
CA ILE A 209 -6.45 11.80 -0.41
C ILE A 209 -5.35 12.82 -0.10
N ASN A 210 -5.34 13.38 1.11
CA ASN A 210 -4.53 14.55 1.42
C ASN A 210 -3.13 14.20 1.97
N VAL A 211 -2.89 12.94 2.33
CA VAL A 211 -1.57 12.45 2.72
C VAL A 211 -1.02 11.53 1.64
N ALA A 212 -1.58 10.33 1.50
CA ALA A 212 -0.99 9.31 0.63
C ALA A 212 -0.99 9.72 -0.85
N ARG A 213 -2.10 10.28 -1.36
CA ARG A 213 -2.24 10.70 -2.76
C ARG A 213 -1.52 12.02 -3.06
N ALA A 214 -1.75 13.04 -2.25
CA ALA A 214 -1.24 14.38 -2.52
C ALA A 214 0.29 14.46 -2.49
N HIS A 215 0.93 13.64 -1.67
CA HIS A 215 2.40 13.58 -1.55
C HIS A 215 3.04 12.38 -2.26
N ALA A 216 2.27 11.62 -3.07
CA ALA A 216 2.67 10.33 -3.62
C ALA A 216 3.98 10.35 -4.42
N LEU A 217 4.26 11.45 -5.12
CA LEU A 217 5.42 11.64 -5.99
C LEU A 217 6.20 12.92 -5.66
N GLY A 218 6.00 13.47 -4.47
CA GLY A 218 6.72 14.62 -3.92
C GLY A 218 7.95 14.23 -3.10
N LYS A 219 8.33 15.12 -2.17
CA LYS A 219 9.40 14.84 -1.19
C LYS A 219 8.91 13.90 -0.11
N PHE A 220 9.71 12.87 0.19
CA PHE A 220 9.35 11.88 1.22
C PHE A 220 9.17 12.52 2.60
N GLU A 221 10.01 13.50 2.96
CA GLU A 221 9.90 14.21 4.23
C GLU A 221 8.56 14.95 4.40
N ASP A 222 8.00 15.50 3.31
CA ASP A 222 6.71 16.18 3.34
C ASP A 222 5.56 15.18 3.54
N LEU A 223 5.68 13.99 2.93
CA LEU A 223 4.73 12.89 3.13
C LEU A 223 4.74 12.41 4.59
N VAL A 224 5.93 12.21 5.19
CA VAL A 224 6.06 11.82 6.60
C VAL A 224 5.46 12.89 7.52
N LEU A 225 5.76 14.17 7.28
CA LEU A 225 5.22 15.28 8.05
C LEU A 225 3.69 15.41 7.93
N ALA A 226 3.17 15.26 6.71
CA ALA A 226 1.73 15.27 6.47
C ALA A 226 1.03 14.11 7.21
N SER A 227 1.63 12.92 7.18
CA SER A 227 1.13 11.77 7.95
C SER A 227 1.17 12.02 9.46
N ALA A 228 2.31 12.49 9.98
CA ALA A 228 2.54 12.69 11.41
C ALA A 228 1.58 13.71 12.05
N LYS A 229 1.17 14.72 11.30
CA LYS A 229 0.25 15.77 11.76
C LYS A 229 -1.22 15.46 11.51
N HIS A 230 -1.54 14.47 10.67
CA HIS A 230 -2.94 14.22 10.31
C HIS A 230 -3.72 13.56 11.45
N PRO A 231 -4.97 13.99 11.72
CA PRO A 231 -5.79 13.43 12.81
C PRO A 231 -5.94 11.90 12.78
N ALA A 232 -6.01 11.28 11.59
CA ALA A 232 -6.08 9.82 11.47
C ALA A 232 -4.89 9.12 12.12
N MET A 233 -3.65 9.58 11.86
CA MET A 233 -2.42 9.01 12.43
C MET A 233 -2.28 9.34 13.91
N LEU A 234 -2.55 10.58 14.28
CA LEU A 234 -2.52 11.02 15.68
C LEU A 234 -3.47 10.19 16.56
N TYR A 235 -4.68 9.87 16.07
CA TYR A 235 -5.61 8.95 16.73
C TYR A 235 -5.14 7.49 16.68
N TYR A 236 -4.64 7.06 15.54
CA TYR A 236 -4.31 5.65 15.33
C TYR A 236 -3.21 5.18 16.27
N LEU A 237 -2.14 5.93 16.40
CA LEU A 237 -1.00 5.60 17.28
C LEU A 237 -1.05 6.33 18.63
N ASP A 238 -2.21 6.91 19.01
CA ASP A 238 -2.46 7.59 20.28
C ASP A 238 -1.51 8.77 20.58
N GLN A 239 -0.85 9.33 19.54
CA GLN A 239 0.07 10.46 19.71
C GLN A 239 -0.60 11.70 20.29
N TRP A 240 -1.87 11.93 20.00
CA TRP A 240 -2.67 13.03 20.53
C TRP A 240 -2.77 13.06 22.06
N LEU A 241 -2.40 11.97 22.76
CA LEU A 241 -2.40 11.83 24.22
C LEU A 241 -1.00 11.98 24.83
N SER A 242 0.05 12.14 24.00
CA SER A 242 1.44 12.20 24.46
C SER A 242 1.76 13.51 25.16
N VAL A 243 2.23 13.42 26.39
CA VAL A 243 2.57 14.58 27.22
C VAL A 243 3.88 14.38 27.97
N SER A 244 4.54 15.47 28.33
CA SER A 244 5.76 15.42 29.12
C SER A 244 5.53 14.79 30.49
N PRO A 245 6.56 14.16 31.10
CA PRO A 245 6.45 13.62 32.47
C PRO A 245 6.06 14.67 33.51
N GLN A 246 6.45 15.93 33.31
CA GLN A 246 6.10 17.05 34.18
C GLN A 246 4.60 17.37 34.10
N ALA A 247 4.05 17.44 32.88
CA ALA A 247 2.61 17.68 32.68
C ALA A 247 1.77 16.51 33.19
N ALA A 248 2.25 15.27 33.06
CA ALA A 248 1.59 14.07 33.58
C ALA A 248 1.41 14.13 35.10
N ARG A 249 2.46 14.54 35.83
CA ARG A 249 2.44 14.70 37.32
C ARG A 249 1.50 15.80 37.79
N ALA A 250 1.25 16.80 36.95
CA ALA A 250 0.33 17.89 37.26
C ALA A 250 -1.16 17.51 37.21
N GLY A 251 -1.51 16.26 37.04
CA GLY A 251 -2.90 15.74 37.11
C GLY A 251 -3.78 16.07 35.90
N GLN A 252 -3.20 16.43 34.77
CA GLN A 252 -3.95 16.78 33.57
C GLN A 252 -4.29 15.54 32.71
N ASN A 253 -5.00 14.53 33.23
CA ASN A 253 -5.47 13.34 32.50
C ASN A 253 -4.42 12.73 31.55
N ALA A 254 -3.16 12.80 31.90
CA ALA A 254 -2.04 12.55 31.02
C ALA A 254 -1.60 11.10 31.15
N ARG A 255 -1.52 10.41 30.02
CA ARG A 255 -1.02 9.02 29.94
C ARG A 255 0.51 8.93 29.94
N GLY A 256 1.24 10.06 29.89
CA GLY A 256 2.69 10.10 29.80
C GLY A 256 3.23 10.12 28.37
N LEU A 257 4.48 9.72 28.19
CA LEU A 257 5.13 9.66 26.88
C LEU A 257 4.52 8.57 26.01
N ASN A 258 4.33 8.85 24.73
CA ASN A 258 3.92 7.88 23.75
C ASN A 258 5.13 7.32 23.00
N GLU A 259 5.73 6.26 23.53
CA GLU A 259 6.83 5.56 22.88
C GLU A 259 6.38 4.79 21.63
N ASN A 260 5.12 4.33 21.58
CA ASN A 260 4.62 3.55 20.48
C ASN A 260 4.70 4.33 19.16
N TYR A 261 4.19 5.57 19.13
CA TYR A 261 4.28 6.39 17.93
C TYR A 261 5.72 6.69 17.53
N ALA A 262 6.57 7.03 18.51
CA ALA A 262 7.99 7.30 18.24
C ALA A 262 8.69 6.08 17.64
N ARG A 263 8.42 4.89 18.17
CA ARG A 263 8.95 3.62 17.65
C ARG A 263 8.49 3.37 16.23
N GLU A 264 7.18 3.47 15.95
CA GLU A 264 6.63 3.23 14.61
C GLU A 264 7.16 4.24 13.59
N LEU A 265 7.36 5.49 14.00
CA LEU A 265 7.95 6.52 13.14
C LEU A 265 9.38 6.15 12.73
N MET A 266 10.20 5.63 13.65
CA MET A 266 11.56 5.18 13.34
C MET A 266 11.56 3.83 12.60
N GLU A 267 10.82 2.86 13.08
CA GLU A 267 10.90 1.48 12.62
C GLU A 267 10.12 1.25 11.31
N LEU A 268 8.88 1.70 11.23
CA LEU A 268 8.01 1.40 10.11
C LEU A 268 7.96 2.52 9.08
N HIS A 269 7.92 3.76 9.52
CA HIS A 269 7.72 4.89 8.62
C HIS A 269 9.03 5.39 7.99
N THR A 270 10.19 5.23 8.67
CA THR A 270 11.48 5.75 8.19
C THR A 270 12.58 4.70 8.14
N LEU A 271 13.40 4.58 9.18
CA LEU A 271 14.69 3.88 9.23
C LEU A 271 14.60 2.37 8.98
N GLY A 272 13.53 1.72 9.47
CA GLY A 272 13.45 0.26 9.55
C GLY A 272 13.98 -0.29 10.88
N ALA A 273 13.63 -1.53 11.23
CA ALA A 273 14.03 -2.18 12.49
C ALA A 273 15.56 -2.23 12.69
N ASN A 274 16.32 -2.29 11.59
CA ASN A 274 17.79 -2.32 11.60
C ASN A 274 18.41 -0.95 11.30
N GLY A 275 17.67 0.15 11.53
CA GLY A 275 18.06 1.50 11.15
C GLY A 275 19.12 2.16 12.01
N GLY A 276 19.67 1.45 13.02
CA GLY A 276 20.77 1.92 13.87
C GLY A 276 20.36 2.81 15.05
N TYR A 277 19.07 2.94 15.36
CA TYR A 277 18.55 3.64 16.54
C TYR A 277 18.53 2.72 17.77
N THR A 278 18.52 3.33 18.95
CA THR A 278 18.44 2.66 20.25
C THR A 278 17.08 2.87 20.91
N GLN A 279 16.82 2.15 22.00
CA GLN A 279 15.64 2.40 22.85
C GLN A 279 15.64 3.83 23.44
N GLU A 280 16.82 4.37 23.73
CA GLU A 280 16.96 5.74 24.23
C GLU A 280 16.55 6.76 23.15
N ASP A 281 16.93 6.53 21.89
CA ASP A 281 16.49 7.37 20.77
C ASP A 281 14.95 7.38 20.62
N VAL A 282 14.29 6.23 20.84
CA VAL A 282 12.83 6.14 20.84
C VAL A 282 12.22 6.98 21.96
N LEU A 283 12.79 6.92 23.17
CA LEU A 283 12.34 7.72 24.32
C LEU A 283 12.54 9.22 24.06
N GLU A 284 13.70 9.60 23.54
CA GLU A 284 14.02 10.99 23.21
C GLU A 284 13.10 11.51 22.09
N LEU A 285 12.83 10.72 21.06
CA LEU A 285 11.85 11.07 20.03
C LEU A 285 10.44 11.22 20.61
N ALA A 286 10.03 10.34 21.52
CA ALA A 286 8.75 10.47 22.22
C ALA A 286 8.66 11.79 23.00
N ARG A 287 9.75 12.23 23.66
CA ARG A 287 9.85 13.54 24.33
C ARG A 287 9.73 14.70 23.33
N VAL A 288 10.40 14.60 22.18
CA VAL A 288 10.33 15.59 21.08
C VAL A 288 8.90 15.80 20.60
N LEU A 289 8.11 14.73 20.48
CA LEU A 289 6.76 14.78 19.93
C LEU A 289 5.67 15.07 20.98
N THR A 290 6.02 15.23 22.26
CA THR A 290 5.03 15.63 23.29
C THR A 290 4.35 16.95 22.94
N GLY A 291 3.06 17.05 23.24
CA GLY A 291 2.25 18.23 22.94
C GLY A 291 1.72 18.31 21.49
N TRP A 292 2.13 17.39 20.60
CA TRP A 292 1.51 17.25 19.29
C TRP A 292 0.13 16.59 19.43
N THR A 293 -0.94 17.32 19.14
CA THR A 293 -2.30 16.87 19.39
C THR A 293 -3.27 17.37 18.32
N ILE A 294 -4.51 16.96 18.42
CA ILE A 294 -5.59 17.30 17.47
C ILE A 294 -6.22 18.66 17.79
N ALA A 295 -6.68 19.35 16.73
CA ALA A 295 -7.41 20.61 16.81
C ALA A 295 -8.66 20.57 15.92
N PRO A 296 -9.84 20.23 16.45
CA PRO A 296 -11.05 20.05 15.65
C PRO A 296 -11.49 21.27 14.83
N ARG A 297 -11.04 22.48 15.21
CA ARG A 297 -11.37 23.73 14.54
C ARG A 297 -10.26 24.25 13.61
N SER A 298 -9.08 23.64 13.62
CA SER A 298 -7.99 23.99 12.71
C SER A 298 -8.23 23.39 11.33
N SER A 299 -7.83 24.11 10.27
CA SER A 299 -7.94 23.64 8.89
C SER A 299 -7.13 22.37 8.61
N ASP A 300 -6.02 22.16 9.32
CA ASP A 300 -5.14 20.99 9.25
C ASP A 300 -5.42 19.94 10.32
N GLY A 301 -6.36 20.21 11.24
CA GLY A 301 -6.74 19.30 12.32
C GLY A 301 -5.67 19.09 13.39
N PHE A 302 -4.56 19.83 13.34
CA PHE A 302 -3.39 19.71 14.20
C PHE A 302 -3.19 20.95 15.07
N GLN A 303 -2.65 20.74 16.28
CA GLN A 303 -2.09 21.80 17.11
C GLN A 303 -0.93 21.30 17.96
N PHE A 304 -0.06 22.21 18.30
CA PHE A 304 0.96 22.04 19.32
C PHE A 304 0.55 22.75 20.62
N VAL A 305 0.67 22.04 21.74
CA VAL A 305 0.31 22.57 23.07
C VAL A 305 1.55 22.61 23.97
N MET A 306 2.17 23.78 24.08
CA MET A 306 3.45 24.01 24.80
C MET A 306 3.41 23.48 26.24
N ARG A 307 2.33 23.68 26.99
CA ARG A 307 2.20 23.20 28.38
C ARG A 307 2.25 21.67 28.53
N LEU A 308 2.08 20.94 27.45
CA LEU A 308 2.15 19.47 27.41
C LEU A 308 3.51 18.98 26.91
N HIS A 309 4.33 19.87 26.36
CA HIS A 309 5.60 19.56 25.75
C HIS A 309 6.73 19.42 26.77
N ASP A 310 7.68 18.54 26.50
CA ASP A 310 8.93 18.41 27.22
C ASP A 310 9.92 19.47 26.73
N VAL A 311 10.23 20.44 27.57
CA VAL A 311 11.11 21.58 27.24
C VAL A 311 12.59 21.28 27.46
N GLY A 312 12.95 20.12 28.05
CA GLY A 312 14.33 19.74 28.31
C GLY A 312 15.16 19.54 27.04
N ARG A 313 16.48 19.56 27.19
CA ARG A 313 17.40 19.17 26.12
C ARG A 313 17.13 17.74 25.71
N LYS A 314 17.17 17.45 24.40
CA LYS A 314 16.93 16.15 23.82
C LYS A 314 18.01 15.79 22.81
N SER A 315 18.24 14.49 22.58
CA SER A 315 19.17 14.01 21.57
C SER A 315 18.59 12.75 20.91
N VAL A 316 18.40 12.78 19.61
CA VAL A 316 17.88 11.65 18.83
C VAL A 316 18.91 11.28 17.77
N MET A 317 19.45 10.07 17.82
CA MET A 317 20.49 9.58 16.89
C MET A 317 21.63 10.59 16.69
N GLY A 318 22.12 11.18 17.77
CA GLY A 318 23.21 12.17 17.74
C GLY A 318 22.78 13.59 17.35
N GLN A 319 21.53 13.80 16.93
CA GLN A 319 21.00 15.14 16.67
C GLN A 319 20.55 15.78 17.99
N THR A 320 21.33 16.72 18.48
CA THR A 320 21.03 17.44 19.73
C THR A 320 20.08 18.59 19.43
N LEU A 321 18.96 18.61 20.16
CA LEU A 321 18.00 19.71 20.21
C LEU A 321 18.22 20.51 21.47
N PRO A 322 18.34 21.84 21.40
CA PRO A 322 18.49 22.70 22.58
C PRO A 322 17.22 22.66 23.43
N THR A 323 17.31 23.22 24.63
CA THR A 323 16.12 23.45 25.46
C THR A 323 15.13 24.33 24.71
N SER A 324 13.86 23.88 24.63
CA SER A 324 12.83 24.56 23.84
C SER A 324 12.56 25.98 24.37
N ALA A 325 12.71 26.97 23.49
CA ALA A 325 12.15 28.30 23.69
C ALA A 325 10.63 28.28 23.35
N LEU A 326 9.91 29.31 23.81
CA LEU A 326 8.51 29.50 23.46
C LEU A 326 8.31 29.36 21.93
N ASN A 327 7.41 28.48 21.48
CA ASN A 327 7.10 28.13 20.09
C ASN A 327 8.15 27.30 19.32
N ALA A 328 9.20 26.77 19.94
CA ALA A 328 10.18 25.92 19.24
C ALA A 328 9.73 24.45 19.06
N GLY A 329 8.83 23.95 19.91
CA GLY A 329 8.51 22.52 19.98
C GLY A 329 7.93 21.89 18.71
N VAL A 330 7.14 22.61 17.89
CA VAL A 330 6.73 22.11 16.57
C VAL A 330 7.95 21.91 15.66
N LYS A 331 8.85 22.90 15.64
CA LYS A 331 10.05 22.88 14.81
C LYS A 331 11.02 21.76 15.22
N GLU A 332 11.10 21.42 16.50
CA GLU A 332 11.90 20.29 16.97
C GLU A 332 11.42 18.98 16.35
N GLY A 333 10.13 18.71 16.42
CA GLY A 333 9.53 17.53 15.80
C GLY A 333 9.72 17.50 14.29
N GLU A 334 9.48 18.62 13.62
CA GLU A 334 9.70 18.75 12.17
C GLU A 334 11.16 18.51 11.79
N GLN A 335 12.10 19.08 12.54
CA GLN A 335 13.54 18.93 12.31
C GLN A 335 13.96 17.46 12.41
N ILE A 336 13.53 16.75 13.45
CA ILE A 336 13.87 15.32 13.62
C ILE A 336 13.18 14.47 12.57
N ILE A 337 11.91 14.71 12.23
CA ILE A 337 11.22 13.99 11.16
C ILE A 337 11.95 14.18 9.83
N ARG A 338 12.39 15.38 9.47
CA ARG A 338 13.20 15.64 8.26
C ARG A 338 14.54 14.90 8.30
N TYR A 339 15.23 14.91 9.45
CA TYR A 339 16.47 14.17 9.62
C TYR A 339 16.26 12.66 9.41
N LEU A 340 15.26 12.04 10.06
CA LEU A 340 14.92 10.63 9.90
C LEU A 340 14.52 10.30 8.46
N SER A 341 13.77 11.19 7.81
CA SER A 341 13.31 11.01 6.44
C SER A 341 14.46 11.00 5.42
N ASN A 342 15.52 11.78 5.67
CA ASN A 342 16.67 11.88 4.78
C ASN A 342 17.85 11.00 5.22
N HIS A 343 17.65 10.11 6.20
CA HIS A 343 18.70 9.21 6.68
C HIS A 343 19.03 8.11 5.65
N PRO A 344 20.31 7.66 5.51
CA PRO A 344 20.69 6.61 4.56
C PRO A 344 19.90 5.30 4.72
N ALA A 345 19.60 4.88 5.95
CA ALA A 345 18.76 3.71 6.22
C ALA A 345 17.35 3.87 5.66
N THR A 346 16.77 5.07 5.77
CA THR A 346 15.45 5.41 5.18
C THR A 346 15.50 5.34 3.65
N ALA A 347 16.54 5.91 3.04
CA ALA A 347 16.74 5.85 1.59
C ALA A 347 16.77 4.41 1.08
N GLN A 348 17.53 3.53 1.73
CA GLN A 348 17.61 2.11 1.40
C GLN A 348 16.25 1.40 1.59
N ARG A 349 15.59 1.64 2.72
CA ARG A 349 14.30 1.02 3.04
C ARG A 349 13.21 1.42 2.05
N ILE A 350 13.06 2.71 1.77
CA ILE A 350 12.02 3.22 0.87
C ILE A 350 12.28 2.74 -0.56
N SER A 351 13.52 2.80 -1.02
CA SER A 351 13.92 2.28 -2.34
C SER A 351 13.64 0.79 -2.47
N HIS A 352 13.97 0.00 -1.45
CA HIS A 352 13.66 -1.44 -1.42
C HIS A 352 12.15 -1.68 -1.49
N ARG A 353 11.34 -0.99 -0.67
CA ARG A 353 9.88 -1.18 -0.66
C ARG A 353 9.22 -0.78 -1.99
N LEU A 354 9.66 0.30 -2.62
CA LEU A 354 9.20 0.70 -3.96
C LEU A 354 9.57 -0.36 -5.01
N ALA A 355 10.82 -0.81 -5.02
CA ALA A 355 11.26 -1.85 -5.92
C ALA A 355 10.54 -3.19 -5.66
N GLN A 356 10.25 -3.53 -4.41
CA GLN A 356 9.45 -4.70 -4.04
C GLN A 356 8.01 -4.61 -4.58
N TYR A 357 7.38 -3.46 -4.52
CA TYR A 357 6.01 -3.27 -4.98
C TYR A 357 5.87 -3.25 -6.51
N PHE A 358 6.91 -2.76 -7.23
CA PHE A 358 6.85 -2.55 -8.67
C PHE A 358 7.72 -3.52 -9.50
N VAL A 359 8.71 -4.19 -8.92
CA VAL A 359 9.69 -5.01 -9.69
C VAL A 359 9.67 -6.47 -9.30
N ALA A 360 9.97 -6.83 -8.06
CA ALA A 360 10.05 -8.22 -7.60
C ALA A 360 9.90 -8.31 -6.08
N ASP A 361 9.44 -9.44 -5.55
CA ASP A 361 9.39 -9.70 -4.10
C ASP A 361 10.76 -9.53 -3.43
N ASP A 362 11.82 -9.94 -4.11
CA ASP A 362 13.21 -9.71 -3.75
C ASP A 362 13.90 -8.92 -4.89
N PRO A 363 13.88 -7.57 -4.83
CA PRO A 363 14.40 -6.75 -5.90
C PRO A 363 15.94 -6.76 -5.94
N PRO A 364 16.55 -6.71 -7.15
CA PRO A 364 18.00 -6.69 -7.29
C PRO A 364 18.65 -5.55 -6.49
N LYS A 365 19.67 -5.89 -5.70
CA LYS A 365 20.39 -4.94 -4.86
C LYS A 365 20.91 -3.73 -5.65
N ALA A 366 21.42 -3.94 -6.86
CA ALA A 366 21.93 -2.87 -7.72
C ALA A 366 20.87 -1.81 -8.05
N LEU A 367 19.61 -2.23 -8.29
CA LEU A 367 18.48 -1.33 -8.48
C LEU A 367 18.20 -0.53 -7.20
N VAL A 368 18.09 -1.23 -6.06
CA VAL A 368 17.79 -0.61 -4.76
C VAL A 368 18.85 0.42 -4.40
N ASP A 369 20.15 0.09 -4.58
CA ASP A 369 21.27 0.99 -4.28
C ASP A 369 21.21 2.26 -5.16
N GLN A 370 20.92 2.12 -6.47
CA GLN A 370 20.79 3.25 -7.40
C GLN A 370 19.61 4.17 -7.05
N MET A 371 18.48 3.57 -6.67
CA MET A 371 17.31 4.31 -6.19
C MET A 371 17.63 5.03 -4.88
N ALA A 372 18.32 4.38 -3.93
CA ALA A 372 18.68 4.96 -2.65
C ALA A 372 19.71 6.11 -2.80
N GLU A 373 20.68 5.96 -3.70
CA GLU A 373 21.61 7.05 -4.04
C GLU A 373 20.89 8.27 -4.59
N THR A 374 19.92 8.04 -5.49
CA THR A 374 19.09 9.12 -6.05
C THR A 374 18.22 9.75 -4.96
N PHE A 375 17.63 8.94 -4.08
CA PHE A 375 16.87 9.43 -2.94
C PHE A 375 17.69 10.42 -2.11
N LEU A 376 18.92 10.06 -1.73
CA LEU A 376 19.80 10.91 -0.94
C LEU A 376 20.21 12.18 -1.70
N LYS A 377 20.60 12.05 -2.97
CA LYS A 377 21.03 13.19 -3.81
C LYS A 377 19.92 14.21 -4.02
N THR A 378 18.67 13.77 -4.05
CA THR A 378 17.52 14.61 -4.34
C THR A 378 16.72 15.03 -3.10
N GLY A 379 17.18 14.66 -1.88
CA GLY A 379 16.44 14.91 -0.64
C GLY A 379 15.07 14.23 -0.64
N GLY A 380 15.04 12.94 -0.98
CA GLY A 380 13.83 12.12 -0.93
C GLY A 380 12.80 12.39 -2.02
N ASP A 381 13.19 12.86 -3.20
CA ASP A 381 12.27 13.11 -4.32
C ASP A 381 11.80 11.79 -4.95
N ILE A 382 10.56 11.39 -4.63
CA ILE A 382 9.99 10.10 -5.06
C ILE A 382 9.82 10.03 -6.57
N TYR A 383 9.50 11.13 -7.25
CA TYR A 383 9.44 11.14 -8.71
C TYR A 383 10.78 10.74 -9.34
N GLN A 384 11.88 11.31 -8.84
CA GLN A 384 13.22 10.99 -9.33
C GLN A 384 13.61 9.53 -9.03
N VAL A 385 13.28 9.04 -7.85
CA VAL A 385 13.50 7.64 -7.45
C VAL A 385 12.73 6.67 -8.36
N MET A 386 11.47 6.96 -8.66
CA MET A 386 10.65 6.18 -9.59
C MET A 386 11.20 6.27 -11.03
N SER A 387 11.68 7.43 -11.45
CA SER A 387 12.30 7.58 -12.77
C SER A 387 13.53 6.67 -12.94
N VAL A 388 14.40 6.59 -11.92
CA VAL A 388 15.54 5.63 -11.92
C VAL A 388 15.05 4.20 -12.07
N MET A 389 14.04 3.79 -11.33
CA MET A 389 13.47 2.44 -11.43
C MET A 389 12.98 2.13 -12.86
N LEU A 390 12.28 3.05 -13.51
CA LEU A 390 11.75 2.87 -14.86
C LEU A 390 12.85 2.84 -15.94
N HIS A 391 14.01 3.46 -15.69
CA HIS A 391 15.17 3.38 -16.58
C HIS A 391 15.98 2.11 -16.38
N HIS A 392 15.91 1.47 -15.21
CA HIS A 392 16.72 0.32 -14.88
C HIS A 392 16.24 -0.97 -15.56
N ALA A 393 17.17 -1.79 -16.07
CA ALA A 393 16.87 -3.02 -16.80
C ALA A 393 16.01 -4.01 -15.99
N ALA A 394 16.19 -4.08 -14.67
CA ALA A 394 15.44 -4.98 -13.81
C ALA A 394 13.91 -4.75 -13.84
N PHE A 395 13.43 -3.53 -14.08
CA PHE A 395 11.98 -3.29 -14.23
C PHE A 395 11.43 -4.00 -15.47
N TRP A 396 12.23 -4.14 -16.51
CA TRP A 396 11.85 -4.70 -17.81
C TRP A 396 12.15 -6.19 -17.94
N ASP A 397 12.91 -6.78 -17.02
CA ASP A 397 13.31 -8.17 -17.04
C ASP A 397 12.10 -9.11 -16.84
N PRO A 398 11.78 -9.99 -17.81
CA PRO A 398 10.68 -10.93 -17.72
C PRO A 398 10.84 -12.00 -16.62
N ALA A 399 12.04 -12.20 -16.08
CA ALA A 399 12.28 -13.11 -14.97
C ALA A 399 11.63 -12.60 -13.66
N HIS A 400 11.52 -11.28 -13.50
CA HIS A 400 10.88 -10.68 -12.34
C HIS A 400 9.36 -10.72 -12.50
N LYS A 401 8.69 -11.57 -11.75
CA LYS A 401 7.23 -11.68 -11.72
C LYS A 401 6.72 -11.26 -10.34
N LEU A 402 5.64 -10.49 -10.33
CA LEU A 402 4.93 -10.11 -9.10
C LEU A 402 3.57 -10.79 -9.06
N TYR A 403 3.29 -11.49 -7.98
CA TYR A 403 1.96 -12.02 -7.73
C TYR A 403 1.00 -10.90 -7.32
N ARG A 404 -0.20 -10.88 -7.89
CA ARG A 404 -1.21 -9.89 -7.50
C ARG A 404 -1.78 -10.22 -6.12
N THR A 405 -1.71 -9.28 -5.20
CA THR A 405 -2.46 -9.38 -3.94
C THR A 405 -3.97 -9.46 -4.21
N PRO A 406 -4.81 -9.86 -3.24
CA PRO A 406 -6.27 -9.89 -3.45
C PRO A 406 -6.86 -8.55 -3.93
N TYR A 407 -6.44 -7.43 -3.36
CA TYR A 407 -6.88 -6.11 -3.79
C TYR A 407 -6.41 -5.77 -5.21
N ASP A 408 -5.13 -6.02 -5.52
CA ASP A 408 -4.56 -5.80 -6.85
C ASP A 408 -5.31 -6.64 -7.91
N PHE A 409 -5.65 -7.90 -7.57
CA PHE A 409 -6.41 -8.77 -8.48
C PHE A 409 -7.85 -8.31 -8.68
N ALA A 410 -8.52 -7.84 -7.63
CA ALA A 410 -9.87 -7.27 -7.73
C ALA A 410 -9.89 -6.05 -8.66
N CYS A 411 -8.95 -5.13 -8.47
CA CYS A 411 -8.80 -3.95 -9.33
C CYS A 411 -8.47 -4.32 -10.77
N ALA A 412 -7.54 -5.28 -10.96
CA ALA A 412 -7.19 -5.79 -12.30
C ALA A 412 -8.40 -6.39 -13.02
N SER A 413 -9.21 -7.16 -12.30
CA SER A 413 -10.42 -7.76 -12.86
C SER A 413 -11.42 -6.71 -13.33
N MET A 414 -11.67 -5.66 -12.56
CA MET A 414 -12.55 -4.55 -12.96
C MET A 414 -12.02 -3.84 -14.23
N ARG A 415 -10.72 -3.60 -14.33
CA ARG A 415 -10.08 -2.95 -15.48
C ARG A 415 -10.12 -3.82 -16.72
N VAL A 416 -9.77 -5.10 -16.59
CA VAL A 416 -9.83 -6.08 -17.69
C VAL A 416 -11.25 -6.20 -18.23
N LEU A 417 -12.27 -6.16 -17.38
CA LEU A 417 -13.67 -6.22 -17.79
C LEU A 417 -14.23 -4.86 -18.24
N ASN A 418 -13.44 -3.78 -18.19
CA ASN A 418 -13.87 -2.40 -18.41
C ASN A 418 -15.11 -2.03 -17.56
N ALA A 419 -15.11 -2.47 -16.32
CA ALA A 419 -16.24 -2.39 -15.39
C ALA A 419 -15.97 -1.46 -14.19
N GLY A 420 -15.01 -0.53 -14.34
CA GLY A 420 -14.56 0.35 -13.25
C GLY A 420 -15.63 1.33 -12.75
N GLN A 421 -16.73 1.53 -13.48
CA GLN A 421 -17.86 2.35 -13.05
C GLN A 421 -19.05 1.51 -12.52
N ASP A 422 -18.99 0.17 -12.66
CA ASP A 422 -20.06 -0.73 -12.21
C ASP A 422 -19.98 -0.94 -10.70
N ARG A 423 -20.92 -0.34 -9.97
CA ARG A 423 -21.02 -0.45 -8.52
C ARG A 423 -21.26 -1.88 -8.02
N THR A 424 -21.92 -2.71 -8.82
CA THR A 424 -22.09 -4.14 -8.49
C THR A 424 -20.73 -4.85 -8.49
N LYS A 425 -19.88 -4.52 -9.46
CA LYS A 425 -18.50 -5.05 -9.53
C LYS A 425 -17.63 -4.51 -8.38
N TRP A 426 -17.84 -3.26 -7.94
CA TRP A 426 -17.17 -2.75 -6.73
C TRP A 426 -17.52 -3.59 -5.50
N LEU A 427 -18.81 -3.90 -5.29
CA LEU A 427 -19.25 -4.73 -4.17
C LEU A 427 -18.69 -6.14 -4.21
N GLN A 428 -18.66 -6.76 -5.40
CA GLN A 428 -18.05 -8.08 -5.61
C GLN A 428 -16.54 -8.03 -5.30
N SER A 429 -15.84 -6.99 -5.78
CA SER A 429 -14.41 -6.78 -5.55
C SER A 429 -14.07 -6.52 -4.08
N PHE A 430 -14.88 -5.71 -3.40
CA PHE A 430 -14.77 -5.49 -1.95
C PHE A 430 -14.95 -6.79 -1.16
N GLY A 431 -16.02 -7.54 -1.46
CA GLY A 431 -16.31 -8.81 -0.80
C GLY A 431 -15.19 -9.83 -1.01
N TYR A 432 -14.67 -9.94 -2.23
CA TYR A 432 -13.54 -10.83 -2.53
C TYR A 432 -12.28 -10.41 -1.76
N ALA A 433 -11.88 -9.16 -1.82
CA ALA A 433 -10.67 -8.68 -1.12
C ALA A 433 -10.75 -8.95 0.39
N ALA A 434 -11.94 -8.75 0.98
CA ALA A 434 -12.17 -9.00 2.41
C ALA A 434 -12.04 -10.50 2.79
N VAL A 435 -12.69 -11.40 2.04
CA VAL A 435 -12.65 -12.84 2.34
C VAL A 435 -11.31 -13.48 1.96
N ALA A 436 -10.56 -12.85 1.06
CA ALA A 436 -9.20 -13.25 0.69
C ALA A 436 -8.13 -12.68 1.64
N GLY A 437 -8.52 -12.00 2.73
CA GLY A 437 -7.63 -11.53 3.79
C GLY A 437 -7.06 -10.13 3.60
N GLN A 438 -7.41 -9.41 2.53
CA GLN A 438 -6.95 -8.03 2.27
C GLN A 438 -8.13 -7.06 2.21
N ALA A 439 -8.88 -6.93 3.32
CA ALA A 439 -9.97 -5.98 3.43
C ALA A 439 -9.45 -4.54 3.35
N ILE A 440 -10.07 -3.71 2.51
CA ILE A 440 -9.62 -2.33 2.25
C ILE A 440 -9.67 -1.50 3.53
N GLN A 441 -8.58 -0.81 3.88
CA GLN A 441 -8.42 0.04 5.08
C GLN A 441 -8.64 -0.71 6.41
N ASN A 442 -8.47 -2.01 6.45
CA ASN A 442 -8.82 -2.82 7.62
C ASN A 442 -7.65 -3.65 8.18
N TRP A 443 -6.41 -3.30 7.86
CA TRP A 443 -5.24 -3.90 8.48
C TRP A 443 -5.01 -3.30 9.86
N GLN A 444 -4.88 -4.16 10.89
CA GLN A 444 -4.91 -3.73 12.28
C GLN A 444 -3.58 -3.12 12.74
N THR A 445 -2.46 -3.65 12.27
CA THR A 445 -1.12 -3.25 12.71
C THR A 445 -0.51 -2.18 11.79
N PRO A 446 0.42 -1.35 12.27
CA PRO A 446 0.93 -0.22 11.51
C PRO A 446 1.87 -0.58 10.35
N ASP A 447 2.32 -1.84 10.26
CA ASP A 447 3.22 -2.34 9.20
C ASP A 447 2.56 -2.45 7.81
N GLY A 448 1.21 -2.46 7.75
CA GLY A 448 0.44 -2.63 6.53
C GLY A 448 0.45 -4.06 5.99
N TYR A 449 -0.30 -4.30 4.90
CA TYR A 449 -0.35 -5.60 4.23
C TYR A 449 0.99 -5.96 3.57
N SER A 450 1.36 -7.23 3.64
CA SER A 450 2.55 -7.76 2.97
C SER A 450 2.45 -7.65 1.44
N PHE A 451 3.56 -7.32 0.78
CA PHE A 451 3.68 -7.38 -0.69
C PHE A 451 4.15 -8.75 -1.20
N ASN A 452 4.68 -9.61 -0.32
CA ASN A 452 5.25 -10.90 -0.71
C ASN A 452 4.21 -11.89 -1.21
N ALA A 453 4.48 -12.53 -2.33
CA ALA A 453 3.63 -13.56 -2.92
C ALA A 453 3.32 -14.70 -1.95
N SER A 454 4.29 -15.11 -1.12
CA SER A 454 4.13 -16.20 -0.14
C SER A 454 2.99 -15.97 0.86
N THR A 455 2.66 -14.72 1.17
CA THR A 455 1.53 -14.38 2.05
C THR A 455 0.17 -14.72 1.40
N TRP A 456 0.08 -14.64 0.07
CA TRP A 456 -1.18 -14.68 -0.67
C TRP A 456 -1.34 -15.94 -1.55
N LEU A 457 -0.27 -16.72 -1.73
CA LEU A 457 -0.24 -17.89 -2.60
C LEU A 457 -0.49 -19.17 -1.78
N THR A 458 -1.76 -19.36 -1.34
CA THR A 458 -2.20 -20.59 -0.69
C THR A 458 -3.24 -21.31 -1.56
N PRO A 459 -3.45 -22.63 -1.39
CA PRO A 459 -4.46 -23.38 -2.16
C PRO A 459 -5.87 -22.77 -2.06
N GLU A 460 -6.26 -22.34 -0.84
CA GLU A 460 -7.56 -21.71 -0.60
C GLU A 460 -7.65 -20.35 -1.27
N ALA A 461 -6.58 -19.57 -1.27
CA ALA A 461 -6.53 -18.28 -1.94
C ALA A 461 -6.66 -18.43 -3.46
N LEU A 462 -6.04 -19.47 -4.05
CA LEU A 462 -6.19 -19.77 -5.47
C LEU A 462 -7.62 -20.17 -5.83
N THR A 463 -8.25 -21.03 -5.05
CA THR A 463 -9.65 -21.44 -5.25
C THR A 463 -10.58 -20.22 -5.20
N ARG A 464 -10.47 -19.39 -4.16
CA ARG A 464 -11.27 -18.15 -4.02
C ARG A 464 -11.04 -17.17 -5.19
N ARG A 465 -9.83 -17.11 -5.71
CA ARG A 465 -9.48 -16.28 -6.86
C ARG A 465 -10.17 -16.74 -8.14
N ILE A 466 -10.17 -18.06 -8.38
CA ILE A 466 -10.87 -18.65 -9.55
C ILE A 466 -12.37 -18.41 -9.44
N ASP A 467 -12.97 -18.69 -8.28
CA ASP A 467 -14.39 -18.45 -8.04
C ASP A 467 -14.77 -16.99 -8.27
N PHE A 468 -13.96 -16.07 -7.76
CA PHE A 468 -14.17 -14.63 -7.98
C PHE A 468 -14.03 -14.28 -9.46
N ALA A 469 -13.00 -14.78 -10.17
CA ALA A 469 -12.78 -14.51 -11.58
C ALA A 469 -13.99 -14.95 -12.44
N LEU A 470 -14.50 -16.15 -12.21
CA LEU A 470 -15.67 -16.68 -12.91
C LEU A 470 -16.95 -15.87 -12.59
N ASN A 471 -17.12 -15.47 -11.32
CA ASN A 471 -18.31 -14.74 -10.89
C ASN A 471 -18.31 -13.28 -11.39
N ILE A 472 -17.19 -12.57 -11.27
CA ILE A 472 -17.11 -11.16 -11.68
C ILE A 472 -17.19 -11.01 -13.20
N ALA A 473 -16.68 -12.00 -13.96
CA ALA A 473 -16.69 -12.00 -15.42
C ALA A 473 -18.02 -12.46 -16.03
N ARG A 474 -18.97 -12.94 -15.21
CA ARG A 474 -20.26 -13.45 -15.73
C ARG A 474 -20.96 -12.38 -16.56
N ASN A 475 -21.35 -12.76 -17.79
CA ASN A 475 -21.99 -11.88 -18.76
C ASN A 475 -21.14 -10.70 -19.25
N SER A 476 -19.83 -10.72 -19.01
CA SER A 476 -18.94 -9.69 -19.55
C SER A 476 -18.60 -9.98 -21.01
N PRO A 477 -18.55 -8.95 -21.88
CA PRO A 477 -18.17 -9.13 -23.28
C PRO A 477 -16.72 -9.62 -23.38
N GLU A 478 -16.46 -10.40 -24.44
CA GLU A 478 -15.12 -10.92 -24.72
C GLU A 478 -14.17 -9.79 -25.15
N ARG A 479 -12.94 -9.79 -24.62
CA ARG A 479 -11.87 -8.82 -24.87
C ARG A 479 -10.80 -9.45 -25.77
N THR A 480 -11.06 -9.49 -27.08
CA THR A 480 -10.12 -10.08 -28.07
C THR A 480 -8.83 -9.28 -28.22
N ASP A 481 -8.84 -8.00 -27.86
CA ASP A 481 -7.65 -7.13 -27.81
C ASP A 481 -6.59 -7.58 -26.80
N LEU A 482 -6.94 -8.47 -25.87
CA LEU A 482 -6.01 -9.09 -24.92
C LEU A 482 -5.26 -10.29 -25.50
N TYR A 483 -5.77 -10.91 -26.56
CA TYR A 483 -5.22 -12.15 -27.11
C TYR A 483 -3.75 -12.08 -27.51
N PRO A 484 -3.24 -10.97 -28.08
CA PRO A 484 -1.82 -10.84 -28.40
C PRO A 484 -0.89 -10.95 -27.19
N TYR A 485 -1.41 -10.73 -25.98
CA TYR A 485 -0.65 -10.76 -24.72
C TYR A 485 -0.74 -12.09 -23.97
N LEU A 486 -1.63 -13.01 -24.42
CA LEU A 486 -1.78 -14.34 -23.84
C LEU A 486 -0.81 -15.32 -24.51
N SER A 487 -0.28 -16.26 -23.73
CA SER A 487 0.52 -17.36 -24.25
C SER A 487 -0.28 -18.25 -25.19
N GLU A 488 0.38 -18.99 -26.06
CA GLU A 488 -0.27 -19.92 -26.98
C GLU A 488 -1.09 -20.98 -26.23
N SER A 489 -0.54 -21.49 -25.12
CA SER A 489 -1.24 -22.46 -24.26
C SER A 489 -2.51 -21.87 -23.64
N THR A 490 -2.45 -20.63 -23.15
CA THR A 490 -3.63 -19.93 -22.60
C THR A 490 -4.67 -19.68 -23.68
N ARG A 491 -4.27 -19.23 -24.88
CA ARG A 491 -5.20 -19.02 -26.01
C ARG A 491 -5.87 -20.32 -26.44
N LYS A 492 -5.12 -21.43 -26.55
CA LYS A 492 -5.69 -22.74 -26.90
C LYS A 492 -6.71 -23.20 -25.85
N ALA A 493 -6.38 -23.07 -24.57
CA ALA A 493 -7.29 -23.43 -23.49
C ALA A 493 -8.53 -22.52 -23.43
N LEU A 494 -8.36 -21.23 -23.74
CA LEU A 494 -9.45 -20.25 -23.83
C LEU A 494 -10.46 -20.60 -24.92
N MET A 495 -9.99 -21.02 -26.12
CA MET A 495 -10.87 -21.41 -27.23
C MET A 495 -11.67 -22.67 -26.95
N ALA A 496 -11.24 -23.50 -26.01
CA ALA A 496 -12.00 -24.66 -25.54
C ALA A 496 -13.14 -24.31 -24.58
N GLN A 497 -13.18 -23.06 -24.06
CA GLN A 497 -14.23 -22.59 -23.18
C GLN A 497 -15.44 -22.06 -23.92
N THR A 498 -16.62 -22.15 -23.30
CA THR A 498 -17.81 -21.47 -23.83
C THR A 498 -17.60 -19.94 -23.80
N PRO A 499 -18.20 -19.17 -24.73
CA PRO A 499 -18.04 -17.71 -24.79
C PRO A 499 -18.30 -17.01 -23.45
N SER A 500 -19.30 -17.47 -22.69
CA SER A 500 -19.66 -16.92 -21.38
C SER A 500 -18.60 -17.17 -20.28
N GLN A 501 -17.71 -18.15 -20.45
CA GLN A 501 -16.66 -18.50 -19.49
C GLN A 501 -15.30 -17.90 -19.85
N ARG A 502 -15.11 -17.46 -21.09
CA ARG A 502 -13.80 -17.01 -21.60
C ARG A 502 -13.17 -15.90 -20.76
N MET A 503 -13.95 -14.87 -20.42
CA MET A 503 -13.39 -13.77 -19.63
C MET A 503 -13.01 -14.18 -18.20
N GLY A 504 -13.79 -15.07 -17.56
CA GLY A 504 -13.41 -15.65 -16.27
C GLY A 504 -12.12 -16.45 -16.36
N PHE A 505 -11.95 -17.22 -17.45
CA PHE A 505 -10.72 -17.97 -17.73
C PHE A 505 -9.52 -17.03 -17.97
N VAL A 506 -9.70 -15.94 -18.73
CA VAL A 506 -8.65 -14.91 -18.91
C VAL A 506 -8.22 -14.34 -17.56
N LEU A 507 -9.16 -13.97 -16.70
CA LEU A 507 -8.83 -13.43 -15.36
C LEU A 507 -8.08 -14.44 -14.50
N GLY A 508 -8.41 -15.75 -14.60
CA GLY A 508 -7.71 -16.82 -13.87
C GLY A 508 -6.38 -17.25 -14.50
N SER A 509 -6.01 -16.73 -15.67
CA SER A 509 -4.77 -17.10 -16.35
C SER A 509 -3.52 -16.60 -15.66
N SER A 510 -2.38 -17.25 -15.92
CA SER A 510 -1.08 -16.87 -15.36
C SER A 510 -0.70 -15.43 -15.72
N GLU A 511 -1.10 -14.94 -16.89
CA GLU A 511 -0.82 -13.60 -17.38
C GLU A 511 -1.55 -12.52 -16.59
N LEU A 512 -2.68 -12.86 -15.96
CA LEU A 512 -3.44 -11.93 -15.10
C LEU A 512 -3.20 -12.15 -13.59
N VAL A 513 -2.81 -13.35 -13.20
CA VAL A 513 -2.46 -13.67 -11.80
C VAL A 513 -1.11 -13.08 -11.42
N PHE A 514 -0.19 -13.03 -12.38
CA PHE A 514 1.12 -12.36 -12.25
C PHE A 514 1.17 -11.08 -13.11
N LYS A 515 2.08 -10.17 -12.71
CA LYS A 515 2.33 -8.90 -13.41
C LYS A 515 3.82 -8.64 -13.54
#